data_883cd45d3ecace66403feb221d15979c
#
_entry.id   883cd45d3ecace66403feb221d15979c
#
_cell.length_a   1.000
_cell.length_b   1.000
_cell.length_c   1.000
_cell.angle_alpha   90.00
_cell.angle_beta   90.00
_cell.angle_gamma   90.00
#
_symmetry.space_group_name_H-M   'P 1'
#
loop_
_entity.id
_entity.type
_entity.pdbx_description
1 polymer ?
#
loop_
_entity_poly.entity_id
_entity_poly.type
_entity_poly.pdbx_seq_one_letter_code
_entity_poly.pdbx_strand_id
1 'polypeptide(L)'
;MTSDMSRIRLCAFADEADASRLGQIKALSENGIPYLEIRGVDGTNISNLSIEAAKQFKSELDAAGIRVWSIGSPAGKNDINADFAPIEAQFRHMMELAKIFEAKRIRLFSFYGTDDSDECFAEICRRLNIYCDICEEYGVIPCHENEKGIYGEDAAHCLKLHQAIPRLRAVFDPANFIQCGQPIMPAWEMLAPYVEYGHIKDALENGRVVPPGDGIGCLREYLPLFAAQGGEVLTLEPHLGEFVGLAALEQEGARSDVGSLAFKDGRAAFDCAVSKLKDILGQ
;
A
#
# COMPACT_ATOMS: atom_id res chain seq x y z
N MET A 1 4.01 20.93 -20.62
CA MET A 1 4.80 21.29 -19.41
C MET A 1 5.18 19.99 -18.76
N THR A 2 6.46 19.64 -18.71
CA THR A 2 6.93 18.47 -17.95
C THR A 2 6.73 18.80 -16.47
N SER A 3 5.81 18.09 -15.80
CA SER A 3 5.63 18.24 -14.36
C SER A 3 6.93 17.86 -13.64
N ASP A 4 7.34 18.71 -12.71
CA ASP A 4 8.56 18.50 -11.94
C ASP A 4 8.35 17.34 -10.94
N MET A 5 8.76 16.14 -11.32
CA MET A 5 8.71 14.94 -10.48
C MET A 5 9.83 14.92 -9.41
N SER A 6 10.76 15.88 -9.41
CA SER A 6 11.85 15.95 -8.42
C SER A 6 11.36 16.17 -7.00
N ARG A 7 10.13 16.64 -6.83
CA ARG A 7 9.48 16.83 -5.51
C ARG A 7 8.94 15.55 -4.90
N ILE A 8 8.74 14.51 -5.71
CA ILE A 8 8.22 13.23 -5.21
C ILE A 8 9.26 12.60 -4.29
N ARG A 9 8.82 12.23 -3.11
CA ARG A 9 9.62 11.52 -2.11
C ARG A 9 9.29 10.04 -2.12
N LEU A 10 10.31 9.22 -1.93
CA LEU A 10 10.15 7.79 -1.86
C LEU A 10 9.77 7.35 -0.45
N CYS A 11 8.83 6.44 -0.42
CA CYS A 11 8.46 5.59 0.70
C CYS A 11 8.63 4.13 0.26
N ALA A 12 8.71 3.17 1.16
CA ALA A 12 8.76 1.76 0.76
C ALA A 12 8.21 0.83 1.84
N PHE A 13 7.76 -0.35 1.41
CA PHE A 13 7.60 -1.53 2.25
C PHE A 13 8.97 -2.22 2.40
N ALA A 14 9.72 -1.81 3.42
CA ALA A 14 11.11 -2.27 3.60
C ALA A 14 11.22 -3.71 4.13
N ASP A 15 10.12 -4.32 4.59
CA ASP A 15 10.03 -5.74 4.94
C ASP A 15 10.27 -6.68 3.75
N GLU A 16 10.16 -6.17 2.52
CA GLU A 16 10.56 -6.89 1.30
C GLU A 16 12.07 -6.95 1.09
N ALA A 17 12.80 -5.98 1.64
CA ALA A 17 14.27 -6.00 1.61
C ALA A 17 14.86 -6.89 2.72
N ASP A 18 14.28 -6.83 3.93
CA ASP A 18 14.73 -7.59 5.10
C ASP A 18 13.58 -7.68 6.13
N ALA A 19 13.37 -8.86 6.70
CA ALA A 19 12.35 -9.07 7.73
C ALA A 19 12.69 -8.35 9.04
N SER A 20 13.97 -8.16 9.36
CA SER A 20 14.42 -7.52 10.60
C SER A 20 14.31 -6.00 10.52
N ARG A 21 13.93 -5.36 11.64
CA ARG A 21 13.83 -3.91 11.73
C ARG A 21 15.15 -3.19 11.41
N LEU A 22 16.29 -3.74 11.81
CA LEU A 22 17.60 -3.15 11.51
C LEU A 22 17.97 -3.29 10.02
N GLY A 23 17.61 -4.42 9.40
CA GLY A 23 17.76 -4.61 7.96
C GLY A 23 16.89 -3.66 7.15
N GLN A 24 15.65 -3.43 7.58
CA GLN A 24 14.75 -2.44 6.97
C GLN A 24 15.32 -1.02 7.05
N ILE A 25 15.78 -0.59 8.23
CA ILE A 25 16.44 0.72 8.41
C ILE A 25 17.64 0.84 7.49
N LYS A 26 18.48 -0.20 7.43
CA LYS A 26 19.67 -0.21 6.56
C LYS A 26 19.28 -0.08 5.09
N ALA A 27 18.27 -0.83 4.63
CA ALA A 27 17.79 -0.78 3.25
C ALA A 27 17.29 0.61 2.87
N LEU A 28 16.49 1.24 3.72
CA LEU A 28 15.97 2.59 3.51
C LEU A 28 17.10 3.62 3.50
N SER A 29 18.00 3.59 4.49
CA SER A 29 19.10 4.56 4.63
C SER A 29 20.07 4.50 3.46
N GLU A 30 20.52 3.31 3.06
CA GLU A 30 21.47 3.12 1.95
C GLU A 30 20.86 3.52 0.59
N ASN A 31 19.54 3.44 0.46
CA ASN A 31 18.81 3.88 -0.73
C ASN A 31 18.35 5.35 -0.65
N GLY A 32 18.61 6.06 0.46
CA GLY A 32 18.18 7.45 0.64
C GLY A 32 16.66 7.62 0.68
N ILE A 33 15.92 6.62 1.17
CA ILE A 33 14.46 6.63 1.28
C ILE A 33 14.07 7.15 2.66
N PRO A 34 13.41 8.33 2.76
CA PRO A 34 13.13 8.96 4.04
C PRO A 34 11.86 8.45 4.74
N TYR A 35 11.04 7.66 4.04
CA TYR A 35 9.75 7.21 4.54
C TYR A 35 9.60 5.69 4.51
N LEU A 36 8.94 5.16 5.53
CA LEU A 36 8.50 3.76 5.65
C LEU A 36 6.98 3.69 5.63
N GLU A 37 6.42 2.85 4.78
CA GLU A 37 5.07 2.30 5.00
C GLU A 37 5.25 0.98 5.75
N ILE A 38 4.79 0.96 7.01
CA ILE A 38 5.08 -0.16 7.91
C ILE A 38 4.02 -1.24 7.80
N ARG A 39 4.42 -2.45 7.38
CA ARG A 39 3.56 -3.63 7.23
C ARG A 39 3.99 -4.78 8.12
N GLY A 40 5.28 -5.06 8.18
CA GLY A 40 5.87 -6.13 8.97
C GLY A 40 7.15 -5.71 9.67
N VAL A 41 7.38 -6.20 10.90
CA VAL A 41 8.56 -5.92 11.72
C VAL A 41 9.01 -7.18 12.43
N ASP A 42 10.27 -7.57 12.25
CA ASP A 42 10.85 -8.79 12.85
C ASP A 42 9.98 -10.04 12.61
N GLY A 43 9.40 -10.16 11.40
CA GLY A 43 8.50 -11.24 11.03
C GLY A 43 7.07 -11.16 11.60
N THR A 44 6.74 -10.08 12.30
CA THR A 44 5.40 -9.86 12.87
C THR A 44 4.64 -8.83 12.04
N ASN A 45 3.42 -9.18 11.60
CA ASN A 45 2.55 -8.23 10.92
C ASN A 45 2.18 -7.06 11.84
N ILE A 46 2.06 -5.86 11.28
CA ILE A 46 1.73 -4.64 12.04
C ILE A 46 0.46 -4.78 12.87
N SER A 47 -0.53 -5.54 12.43
CA SER A 47 -1.78 -5.77 13.16
C SER A 47 -1.59 -6.51 14.51
N ASN A 48 -0.46 -7.18 14.70
CA ASN A 48 -0.12 -7.95 15.89
C ASN A 48 1.15 -7.42 16.60
N LEU A 49 1.71 -6.31 16.14
CA LEU A 49 2.91 -5.74 16.74
C LEU A 49 2.60 -5.22 18.15
N SER A 50 3.43 -5.57 19.14
CA SER A 50 3.24 -5.07 20.50
C SER A 50 3.59 -3.58 20.61
N ILE A 51 3.00 -2.91 21.58
CA ILE A 51 3.27 -1.48 21.87
C ILE A 51 4.74 -1.26 22.22
N GLU A 52 5.37 -2.19 22.94
CA GLU A 52 6.78 -2.13 23.34
C GLU A 52 7.68 -2.23 22.10
N ALA A 53 7.42 -3.21 21.21
CA ALA A 53 8.17 -3.37 19.96
C ALA A 53 8.01 -2.14 19.05
N ALA A 54 6.80 -1.58 18.98
CA ALA A 54 6.54 -0.37 18.22
C ALA A 54 7.34 0.84 18.74
N LYS A 55 7.37 1.06 20.05
CA LYS A 55 8.16 2.15 20.67
C LYS A 55 9.66 1.98 20.43
N GLN A 56 10.15 0.75 20.52
CA GLN A 56 11.55 0.46 20.23
C GLN A 56 11.88 0.77 18.78
N PHE A 57 11.09 0.25 17.83
CA PHE A 57 11.33 0.48 16.41
C PHE A 57 11.21 1.96 16.04
N LYS A 58 10.22 2.69 16.62
CA LYS A 58 10.10 4.15 16.43
C LYS A 58 11.38 4.88 16.84
N SER A 59 11.96 4.53 17.99
CA SER A 59 13.21 5.14 18.46
C SER A 59 14.40 4.87 17.51
N GLU A 60 14.46 3.65 16.94
CA GLU A 60 15.51 3.27 15.99
C GLU A 60 15.32 3.99 14.63
N LEU A 61 14.07 4.13 14.15
CA LEU A 61 13.74 4.90 12.95
C LEU A 61 14.08 6.38 13.11
N ASP A 62 13.76 6.98 14.26
CA ASP A 62 14.07 8.37 14.55
C ASP A 62 15.58 8.62 14.57
N ALA A 63 16.35 7.71 15.18
CA ALA A 63 17.81 7.79 15.18
C ALA A 63 18.42 7.73 13.76
N ALA A 64 17.76 7.04 12.84
CA ALA A 64 18.12 6.93 11.43
C ALA A 64 17.55 8.07 10.56
N GLY A 65 16.71 8.96 11.11
CA GLY A 65 16.06 10.04 10.36
C GLY A 65 14.93 9.55 9.43
N ILE A 66 14.42 8.34 9.63
CA ILE A 66 13.33 7.74 8.84
C ILE A 66 12.00 7.98 9.55
N ARG A 67 10.97 8.41 8.81
CA ARG A 67 9.62 8.62 9.33
C ARG A 67 8.66 7.58 8.79
N VAL A 68 7.66 7.21 9.58
CA VAL A 68 6.57 6.37 9.09
C VAL A 68 5.56 7.25 8.35
N TRP A 69 5.35 6.96 7.07
CA TRP A 69 4.40 7.64 6.20
C TRP A 69 2.97 7.15 6.43
N SER A 70 2.81 5.83 6.43
CA SER A 70 1.54 5.13 6.52
C SER A 70 1.67 3.83 7.30
N ILE A 71 0.59 3.40 7.91
CA ILE A 71 0.43 2.04 8.41
C ILE A 71 -0.09 1.17 7.25
N GLY A 72 0.74 0.28 6.73
CA GLY A 72 0.38 -0.71 5.71
C GLY A 72 -0.47 -1.84 6.29
N SER A 73 -1.66 -1.48 6.77
CA SER A 73 -2.52 -2.40 7.52
C SER A 73 -3.20 -3.43 6.62
N PRO A 74 -3.56 -4.63 7.14
CA PRO A 74 -4.41 -5.59 6.47
C PRO A 74 -5.92 -5.34 6.71
N ALA A 75 -6.31 -4.22 7.30
CA ALA A 75 -7.71 -3.92 7.65
C ALA A 75 -8.60 -3.95 6.40
N GLY A 76 -9.64 -4.78 6.44
CA GLY A 76 -10.51 -5.04 5.29
C GLY A 76 -10.07 -6.22 4.42
N LYS A 77 -8.94 -6.89 4.68
CA LYS A 77 -8.60 -8.21 4.10
C LYS A 77 -9.19 -9.34 4.95
N ASN A 78 -10.49 -9.30 5.17
CA ASN A 78 -11.28 -10.32 5.87
C ASN A 78 -12.63 -10.49 5.17
N ASP A 79 -13.29 -11.62 5.40
CA ASP A 79 -14.60 -11.90 4.83
C ASP A 79 -15.64 -10.89 5.34
N ILE A 80 -16.51 -10.40 4.42
CA ILE A 80 -17.56 -9.44 4.77
C ILE A 80 -18.59 -10.03 5.75
N ASN A 81 -18.73 -11.35 5.81
CA ASN A 81 -19.64 -12.05 6.71
C ASN A 81 -19.00 -12.37 8.09
N ALA A 82 -17.69 -12.09 8.26
CA ALA A 82 -17.04 -12.32 9.55
C ALA A 82 -17.58 -11.39 10.65
N ASP A 83 -17.55 -11.87 11.91
CA ASP A 83 -17.84 -11.03 13.07
C ASP A 83 -16.92 -9.79 13.08
N PHE A 84 -17.52 -8.61 13.04
CA PHE A 84 -16.78 -7.37 12.91
C PHE A 84 -16.18 -6.86 14.23
N ALA A 85 -16.70 -7.26 15.37
CA ALA A 85 -16.24 -6.74 16.66
C ALA A 85 -14.75 -7.02 16.96
N PRO A 86 -14.22 -8.26 16.78
CA PRO A 86 -12.79 -8.49 16.94
C PRO A 86 -11.94 -7.78 15.88
N ILE A 87 -12.46 -7.61 14.66
CA ILE A 87 -11.79 -6.90 13.56
C ILE A 87 -11.66 -5.40 13.90
N GLU A 88 -12.72 -4.79 14.40
CA GLU A 88 -12.71 -3.40 14.88
C GLU A 88 -11.71 -3.22 16.04
N ALA A 89 -11.69 -4.16 17.00
CA ALA A 89 -10.75 -4.10 18.12
C ALA A 89 -9.28 -4.16 17.64
N GLN A 90 -8.98 -5.00 16.63
CA GLN A 90 -7.65 -5.06 16.02
C GLN A 90 -7.33 -3.75 15.26
N PHE A 91 -8.32 -3.15 14.59
CA PHE A 91 -8.14 -1.87 13.93
C PHE A 91 -7.80 -0.76 14.93
N ARG A 92 -8.50 -0.68 16.07
CA ARG A 92 -8.18 0.27 17.14
C ARG A 92 -6.77 0.07 17.70
N HIS A 93 -6.30 -1.18 17.83
CA HIS A 93 -4.90 -1.45 18.19
C HIS A 93 -3.93 -0.86 17.15
N MET A 94 -4.18 -1.03 15.84
CA MET A 94 -3.34 -0.41 14.81
C MET A 94 -3.36 1.12 14.86
N MET A 95 -4.44 1.74 15.33
CA MET A 95 -4.49 3.19 15.53
C MET A 95 -3.61 3.66 16.70
N GLU A 96 -3.51 2.86 17.79
CA GLU A 96 -2.52 3.14 18.84
C GLU A 96 -1.07 3.03 18.29
N LEU A 97 -0.81 2.08 17.40
CA LEU A 97 0.49 1.99 16.72
C LEU A 97 0.71 3.20 15.80
N ALA A 98 -0.29 3.64 15.04
CA ALA A 98 -0.20 4.85 14.20
C ALA A 98 0.17 6.09 15.03
N LYS A 99 -0.38 6.22 16.22
CA LYS A 99 -0.02 7.29 17.17
C LYS A 99 1.45 7.21 17.62
N ILE A 100 1.93 6.01 17.97
CA ILE A 100 3.34 5.79 18.36
C ILE A 100 4.28 6.14 17.21
N PHE A 101 3.97 5.67 16.00
CA PHE A 101 4.77 5.92 14.80
C PHE A 101 4.59 7.32 14.21
N GLU A 102 3.66 8.12 14.74
CA GLU A 102 3.28 9.44 14.23
C GLU A 102 2.80 9.39 12.77
N ALA A 103 2.31 8.21 12.34
CA ALA A 103 1.77 8.00 11.00
C ALA A 103 0.47 8.79 10.82
N LYS A 104 0.34 9.43 9.66
CA LYS A 104 -0.85 10.24 9.32
C LYS A 104 -1.78 9.55 8.35
N ARG A 105 -1.47 8.35 7.92
CA ARG A 105 -2.24 7.55 6.98
C ARG A 105 -2.29 6.11 7.43
N ILE A 106 -3.36 5.43 7.06
CA ILE A 106 -3.53 3.98 7.23
C ILE A 106 -4.18 3.41 5.98
N ARG A 107 -3.59 2.33 5.45
CA ARG A 107 -4.14 1.60 4.31
C ARG A 107 -5.31 0.71 4.74
N LEU A 108 -6.35 0.66 3.92
CA LEU A 108 -7.56 -0.14 4.09
C LEU A 108 -7.88 -0.91 2.81
N PHE A 109 -8.70 -1.95 2.95
CA PHE A 109 -9.29 -2.73 1.86
C PHE A 109 -10.81 -2.83 2.02
N SER A 110 -11.52 -3.34 1.01
CA SER A 110 -12.98 -3.37 0.96
C SER A 110 -13.59 -4.77 1.02
N PHE A 111 -12.97 -5.65 1.78
CA PHE A 111 -13.41 -6.97 2.19
C PHE A 111 -13.46 -8.03 1.08
N TYR A 112 -13.24 -9.29 1.47
CA TYR A 112 -13.44 -10.47 0.65
C TYR A 112 -14.87 -11.00 0.78
N GLY A 113 -15.28 -11.90 -0.16
CA GLY A 113 -16.61 -12.52 -0.13
C GLY A 113 -17.75 -11.55 -0.43
N THR A 114 -17.45 -10.48 -1.14
CA THR A 114 -18.40 -9.44 -1.55
C THR A 114 -19.05 -9.76 -2.89
N ASP A 115 -20.21 -9.16 -3.13
CA ASP A 115 -20.94 -9.18 -4.39
C ASP A 115 -21.48 -7.78 -4.76
N ASP A 116 -22.14 -7.66 -5.92
CA ASP A 116 -22.65 -6.38 -6.44
C ASP A 116 -24.01 -5.98 -5.89
N SER A 117 -24.56 -6.70 -4.91
CA SER A 117 -25.85 -6.38 -4.32
C SER A 117 -25.81 -5.07 -3.53
N ASP A 118 -26.94 -4.37 -3.48
CA ASP A 118 -27.07 -3.14 -2.69
C ASP A 118 -26.88 -3.41 -1.19
N GLU A 119 -27.30 -4.60 -0.72
CA GLU A 119 -27.14 -5.04 0.66
C GLU A 119 -25.66 -5.21 1.02
N CYS A 120 -24.88 -5.88 0.15
CA CYS A 120 -23.44 -6.05 0.34
C CYS A 120 -22.72 -4.69 0.32
N PHE A 121 -23.03 -3.84 -0.65
CA PHE A 121 -22.44 -2.51 -0.72
C PHE A 121 -22.76 -1.66 0.51
N ALA A 122 -24.01 -1.71 1.02
CA ALA A 122 -24.39 -1.02 2.24
C ALA A 122 -23.57 -1.48 3.46
N GLU A 123 -23.33 -2.79 3.60
CA GLU A 123 -22.50 -3.34 4.69
C GLU A 123 -21.03 -2.96 4.55
N ILE A 124 -20.46 -2.97 3.34
CA ILE A 124 -19.11 -2.47 3.07
C ILE A 124 -19.00 -1.02 3.50
N CYS A 125 -19.92 -0.18 3.05
CA CYS A 125 -19.94 1.25 3.42
C CYS A 125 -20.08 1.45 4.93
N ARG A 126 -20.93 0.66 5.61
CA ARG A 126 -21.08 0.71 7.07
C ARG A 126 -19.75 0.44 7.78
N ARG A 127 -19.04 -0.63 7.42
CA ARG A 127 -17.76 -1.01 8.04
C ARG A 127 -16.66 0.00 7.73
N LEU A 128 -16.53 0.44 6.48
CA LEU A 128 -15.55 1.46 6.11
C LEU A 128 -15.82 2.80 6.79
N ASN A 129 -17.09 3.20 7.00
CA ASN A 129 -17.40 4.39 7.78
C ASN A 129 -16.98 4.26 9.24
N ILE A 130 -17.12 3.09 9.87
CA ILE A 130 -16.59 2.84 11.22
C ILE A 130 -15.07 3.02 11.25
N TYR A 131 -14.33 2.49 10.26
CA TYR A 131 -12.89 2.74 10.14
C TYR A 131 -12.58 4.24 9.98
N CYS A 132 -13.35 4.96 9.16
CA CYS A 132 -13.17 6.40 8.99
C CYS A 132 -13.43 7.18 10.28
N ASP A 133 -14.48 6.82 11.05
CA ASP A 133 -14.78 7.44 12.34
C ASP A 133 -13.64 7.24 13.35
N ILE A 134 -13.12 6.01 13.44
CA ILE A 134 -11.96 5.72 14.28
C ILE A 134 -10.72 6.49 13.80
N CYS A 135 -10.46 6.55 12.49
CA CYS A 135 -9.34 7.33 11.95
C CYS A 135 -9.44 8.81 12.32
N GLU A 136 -10.66 9.40 12.31
CA GLU A 136 -10.89 10.77 12.69
C GLU A 136 -10.58 11.03 14.17
N GLU A 137 -10.89 10.09 15.08
CA GLU A 137 -10.52 10.16 16.50
C GLU A 137 -9.00 10.33 16.70
N TYR A 138 -8.19 9.75 15.82
CA TYR A 138 -6.71 9.77 15.90
C TYR A 138 -6.06 10.81 14.97
N GLY A 139 -6.83 11.51 14.14
CA GLY A 139 -6.32 12.46 13.14
C GLY A 139 -5.48 11.77 12.05
N VAL A 140 -5.91 10.58 11.61
CA VAL A 140 -5.29 9.74 10.57
C VAL A 140 -6.20 9.69 9.35
N ILE A 141 -5.62 9.72 8.16
CA ILE A 141 -6.33 9.65 6.87
C ILE A 141 -6.52 8.19 6.49
N PRO A 142 -7.78 7.69 6.33
CA PRO A 142 -8.04 6.35 5.80
C PRO A 142 -7.83 6.32 4.30
N CYS A 143 -7.02 5.36 3.82
CA CYS A 143 -6.66 5.23 2.41
C CYS A 143 -6.98 3.83 1.90
N HIS A 144 -7.95 3.71 0.99
CA HIS A 144 -8.37 2.46 0.37
C HIS A 144 -7.45 2.13 -0.81
N GLU A 145 -6.86 0.94 -0.80
CA GLU A 145 -6.09 0.40 -1.91
C GLU A 145 -6.96 -0.51 -2.78
N ASN A 146 -6.87 -0.34 -4.10
CA ASN A 146 -7.41 -1.30 -5.05
C ASN A 146 -6.63 -2.62 -4.97
N GLU A 147 -7.35 -3.74 -4.86
CA GLU A 147 -6.73 -5.07 -4.71
C GLU A 147 -7.66 -6.15 -5.30
N LYS A 148 -7.08 -7.23 -5.80
CA LYS A 148 -7.83 -8.38 -6.34
C LYS A 148 -8.66 -9.09 -5.26
N GLY A 149 -9.85 -9.55 -5.65
CA GLY A 149 -10.73 -10.37 -4.81
C GLY A 149 -11.48 -9.62 -3.70
N ILE A 150 -11.32 -8.31 -3.59
CA ILE A 150 -12.13 -7.45 -2.72
C ILE A 150 -13.14 -6.65 -3.56
N TYR A 151 -14.09 -5.97 -2.92
CA TYR A 151 -15.06 -5.16 -3.66
C TYR A 151 -14.40 -4.13 -4.59
N GLY A 152 -13.34 -3.47 -4.13
CA GLY A 152 -12.57 -2.48 -4.88
C GLY A 152 -11.48 -3.09 -5.76
N GLU A 153 -11.75 -4.13 -6.52
CA GLU A 153 -10.76 -4.75 -7.42
C GLU A 153 -10.65 -4.03 -8.77
N ASP A 154 -11.68 -3.28 -9.17
CA ASP A 154 -11.67 -2.46 -10.39
C ASP A 154 -11.94 -0.97 -10.10
N ALA A 155 -11.70 -0.14 -11.10
CA ALA A 155 -11.80 1.31 -10.96
C ALA A 155 -13.24 1.81 -10.74
N ALA A 156 -14.25 1.12 -11.28
CA ALA A 156 -15.65 1.51 -11.14
C ALA A 156 -16.14 1.28 -9.70
N HIS A 157 -15.81 0.13 -9.11
CA HIS A 157 -16.10 -0.16 -7.71
C HIS A 157 -15.34 0.75 -6.76
N CYS A 158 -14.05 1.00 -7.02
CA CYS A 158 -13.28 1.99 -6.25
C CYS A 158 -13.94 3.38 -6.29
N LEU A 159 -14.34 3.85 -7.48
CA LEU A 159 -15.02 5.14 -7.63
C LEU A 159 -16.34 5.18 -6.84
N LYS A 160 -17.15 4.10 -6.90
CA LYS A 160 -18.41 4.00 -6.16
C LYS A 160 -18.17 4.12 -4.64
N LEU A 161 -17.10 3.49 -4.11
CA LEU A 161 -16.69 3.63 -2.71
C LEU A 161 -16.32 5.07 -2.36
N HIS A 162 -15.46 5.72 -3.13
CA HIS A 162 -15.02 7.09 -2.86
C HIS A 162 -16.15 8.11 -2.97
N GLN A 163 -17.11 7.91 -3.88
CA GLN A 163 -18.32 8.74 -3.98
C GLN A 163 -19.24 8.55 -2.78
N ALA A 164 -19.40 7.33 -2.28
CA ALA A 164 -20.23 7.04 -1.11
C ALA A 164 -19.57 7.47 0.21
N ILE A 165 -18.24 7.48 0.27
CA ILE A 165 -17.46 7.77 1.48
C ILE A 165 -16.41 8.85 1.17
N PRO A 166 -16.78 10.14 1.12
CA PRO A 166 -15.86 11.23 0.71
C PRO A 166 -14.63 11.42 1.61
N ARG A 167 -14.65 10.86 2.83
CA ARG A 167 -13.51 10.87 3.77
C ARG A 167 -12.43 9.84 3.40
N LEU A 168 -12.78 8.83 2.62
CA LEU A 168 -11.88 7.75 2.19
C LEU A 168 -11.04 8.24 1.02
N ARG A 169 -9.72 8.24 1.18
CA ARG A 169 -8.77 8.55 0.11
C ARG A 169 -8.36 7.27 -0.62
N ALA A 170 -7.73 7.40 -1.77
CA ALA A 170 -7.25 6.25 -2.55
C ALA A 170 -5.74 6.07 -2.44
N VAL A 171 -5.31 4.82 -2.37
CA VAL A 171 -3.96 4.37 -2.77
C VAL A 171 -4.10 3.77 -4.16
N PHE A 172 -3.34 4.25 -5.12
CA PHE A 172 -3.39 3.77 -6.49
C PHE A 172 -2.27 2.76 -6.73
N ASP A 173 -2.62 1.48 -6.94
CA ASP A 173 -1.68 0.41 -7.29
C ASP A 173 -1.94 -0.09 -8.72
N PRO A 174 -1.06 0.20 -9.68
CA PRO A 174 -1.26 -0.21 -11.07
C PRO A 174 -1.15 -1.72 -11.27
N ALA A 175 -0.29 -2.43 -10.54
CA ALA A 175 -0.14 -3.87 -10.77
C ALA A 175 -1.36 -4.65 -10.30
N ASN A 176 -2.01 -4.23 -9.21
CA ASN A 176 -3.26 -4.84 -8.75
C ASN A 176 -4.37 -4.66 -9.80
N PHE A 177 -4.46 -3.50 -10.45
CA PHE A 177 -5.38 -3.30 -11.57
C PHE A 177 -5.05 -4.18 -12.77
N ILE A 178 -3.76 -4.29 -13.16
CA ILE A 178 -3.34 -5.20 -14.26
C ILE A 178 -3.77 -6.63 -13.98
N GLN A 179 -3.59 -7.11 -12.75
CA GLN A 179 -3.97 -8.46 -12.33
C GLN A 179 -5.49 -8.71 -12.39
N CYS A 180 -6.30 -7.66 -12.34
CA CYS A 180 -7.75 -7.69 -12.52
C CYS A 180 -8.19 -7.35 -13.96
N GLY A 181 -7.27 -7.20 -14.91
CA GLY A 181 -7.58 -6.85 -16.30
C GLY A 181 -8.06 -5.41 -16.51
N GLN A 182 -7.85 -4.53 -15.52
CA GLN A 182 -8.24 -3.13 -15.57
C GLN A 182 -7.17 -2.28 -16.27
N PRO A 183 -7.50 -1.56 -17.36
CA PRO A 183 -6.56 -0.62 -18.00
C PRO A 183 -6.18 0.54 -17.07
N ILE A 184 -4.89 0.87 -17.01
CA ILE A 184 -4.34 1.79 -16.02
C ILE A 184 -4.76 3.25 -16.26
N MET A 185 -4.62 3.77 -17.47
CA MET A 185 -4.94 5.18 -17.74
C MET A 185 -6.43 5.50 -17.55
N PRO A 186 -7.38 4.67 -18.00
CA PRO A 186 -8.79 4.84 -17.67
C PRO A 186 -9.07 4.78 -16.17
N ALA A 187 -8.40 3.88 -15.41
CA ALA A 187 -8.52 3.85 -13.95
C ALA A 187 -7.97 5.11 -13.30
N TRP A 188 -6.82 5.60 -13.79
CA TRP A 188 -6.25 6.86 -13.32
C TRP A 188 -7.20 8.05 -13.55
N GLU A 189 -7.77 8.19 -14.75
CA GLU A 189 -8.72 9.26 -15.08
C GLU A 189 -9.93 9.28 -14.14
N MET A 190 -10.42 8.10 -13.72
CA MET A 190 -11.55 7.97 -12.78
C MET A 190 -11.15 8.30 -11.35
N LEU A 191 -9.98 7.88 -10.88
CA LEU A 191 -9.60 7.87 -9.48
C LEU A 191 -8.65 8.99 -9.07
N ALA A 192 -7.99 9.67 -10.01
CA ALA A 192 -7.02 10.73 -9.73
C ALA A 192 -7.47 11.77 -8.67
N PRO A 193 -8.73 12.25 -8.64
CA PRO A 193 -9.17 13.21 -7.62
C PRO A 193 -9.16 12.68 -6.18
N TYR A 194 -9.17 11.36 -6.02
CA TYR A 194 -9.22 10.69 -4.71
C TYR A 194 -7.86 10.23 -4.22
N VAL A 195 -6.85 10.12 -5.12
CA VAL A 195 -5.54 9.55 -4.82
C VAL A 195 -4.78 10.41 -3.82
N GLU A 196 -4.43 9.82 -2.68
CA GLU A 196 -3.61 10.40 -1.63
C GLU A 196 -2.12 10.12 -1.88
N TYR A 197 -1.79 8.88 -2.26
CA TYR A 197 -0.46 8.45 -2.66
C TYR A 197 -0.55 7.20 -3.55
N GLY A 198 0.55 6.82 -4.18
CA GLY A 198 0.61 5.65 -5.05
C GLY A 198 1.48 4.54 -4.47
N HIS A 199 1.08 3.29 -4.70
CA HIS A 199 1.97 2.15 -4.62
C HIS A 199 2.66 1.95 -5.97
N ILE A 200 3.94 1.65 -5.92
CA ILE A 200 4.72 1.36 -7.12
C ILE A 200 5.05 -0.11 -7.16
N LYS A 201 4.20 -0.80 -7.86
CA LYS A 201 4.32 -2.19 -8.27
C LYS A 201 3.97 -2.24 -9.75
N ASP A 202 4.74 -2.96 -10.57
CA ASP A 202 4.51 -3.05 -12.01
C ASP A 202 4.35 -4.51 -12.42
N ALA A 203 3.58 -4.76 -13.47
CA ALA A 203 3.32 -6.10 -13.94
C ALA A 203 3.22 -6.16 -15.46
N LEU A 204 3.47 -7.35 -16.02
CA LEU A 204 3.18 -7.68 -17.40
C LEU A 204 1.67 -7.95 -17.58
N GLU A 205 1.22 -8.02 -18.83
CA GLU A 205 -0.19 -8.29 -19.18
C GLU A 205 -0.74 -9.59 -18.57
N ASN A 206 0.12 -10.58 -18.34
CA ASN A 206 -0.26 -11.84 -17.69
C ASN A 206 -0.30 -11.76 -16.15
N GLY A 207 -0.14 -10.57 -15.56
CA GLY A 207 -0.16 -10.34 -14.11
C GLY A 207 1.16 -10.62 -13.39
N ARG A 208 2.22 -11.10 -14.10
CA ARG A 208 3.53 -11.33 -13.51
C ARG A 208 4.19 -10.02 -13.13
N VAL A 209 4.60 -9.91 -11.86
CA VAL A 209 5.26 -8.73 -11.33
C VAL A 209 6.67 -8.58 -11.90
N VAL A 210 7.04 -7.36 -12.25
CA VAL A 210 8.34 -6.97 -12.81
C VAL A 210 8.83 -5.67 -12.18
N PRO A 211 10.14 -5.32 -12.34
CA PRO A 211 10.64 -4.05 -11.84
C PRO A 211 9.87 -2.85 -12.41
N PRO A 212 9.76 -1.74 -11.66
CA PRO A 212 9.07 -0.53 -12.11
C PRO A 212 9.51 -0.07 -13.49
N GLY A 213 8.56 0.12 -14.41
CA GLY A 213 8.78 0.55 -15.79
C GLY A 213 9.13 -0.55 -16.79
N ASP A 214 9.24 -1.81 -16.35
CA ASP A 214 9.44 -2.96 -17.23
C ASP A 214 8.09 -3.65 -17.58
N GLY A 215 6.98 -3.19 -16.98
CA GLY A 215 5.61 -3.68 -17.20
C GLY A 215 4.73 -2.74 -18.01
N ILE A 216 3.42 -2.97 -17.89
CA ILE A 216 2.38 -2.18 -18.54
C ILE A 216 1.65 -1.22 -17.58
N GLY A 217 2.23 -0.94 -16.40
CA GLY A 217 1.67 -0.08 -15.34
C GLY A 217 1.59 1.40 -15.68
N CYS A 218 1.96 1.82 -16.90
CA CYS A 218 1.89 3.20 -17.36
C CYS A 218 2.55 4.22 -16.42
N LEU A 219 3.65 3.82 -15.72
CA LEU A 219 4.29 4.66 -14.71
C LEU A 219 4.77 6.00 -15.28
N ARG A 220 5.32 5.98 -16.50
CA ARG A 220 5.82 7.20 -17.17
C ARG A 220 4.71 8.14 -17.65
N GLU A 221 3.50 7.63 -17.77
CA GLU A 221 2.31 8.36 -18.22
C GLU A 221 1.59 9.02 -17.04
N TYR A 222 1.26 8.24 -15.98
CA TYR A 222 0.45 8.78 -14.89
C TYR A 222 1.25 9.49 -13.78
N LEU A 223 2.53 9.13 -13.51
CA LEU A 223 3.31 9.80 -12.46
C LEU A 223 3.51 11.31 -12.69
N PRO A 224 3.74 11.80 -13.94
CA PRO A 224 3.70 13.23 -14.20
C PRO A 224 2.35 13.89 -13.88
N LEU A 225 1.24 13.19 -14.10
CA LEU A 225 -0.11 13.68 -13.75
C LEU A 225 -0.33 13.69 -12.25
N PHE A 226 0.13 12.64 -11.54
CA PHE A 226 0.13 12.59 -10.08
C PHE A 226 0.90 13.77 -9.46
N ALA A 227 2.12 14.03 -9.95
CA ALA A 227 2.92 15.18 -9.51
C ALA A 227 2.24 16.53 -9.82
N ALA A 228 1.60 16.66 -10.99
CA ALA A 228 0.92 17.88 -11.41
C ALA A 228 -0.29 18.24 -10.53
N GLN A 229 -0.99 17.24 -9.97
CA GLN A 229 -2.10 17.45 -9.03
C GLN A 229 -1.65 17.63 -7.57
N GLY A 230 -0.34 17.68 -7.30
CA GLY A 230 0.22 17.88 -5.95
C GLY A 230 0.55 16.59 -5.20
N GLY A 231 0.62 15.45 -5.90
CA GLY A 231 1.09 14.19 -5.29
C GLY A 231 2.53 14.31 -4.82
N GLU A 232 2.81 13.84 -3.60
CA GLU A 232 4.10 14.08 -2.92
C GLU A 232 4.89 12.80 -2.63
N VAL A 233 4.22 11.66 -2.42
CA VAL A 233 4.87 10.42 -1.96
C VAL A 233 4.41 9.22 -2.76
N LEU A 234 5.38 8.36 -3.09
CA LEU A 234 5.15 7.06 -3.69
C LEU A 234 5.77 5.98 -2.81
N THR A 235 4.99 4.97 -2.48
CA THR A 235 5.45 3.80 -1.73
C THR A 235 5.86 2.70 -2.70
N LEU A 236 7.14 2.33 -2.68
CA LEU A 236 7.65 1.19 -3.43
C LEU A 236 7.18 -0.13 -2.79
N GLU A 237 6.50 -0.96 -3.55
CA GLU A 237 6.03 -2.30 -3.18
C GLU A 237 6.46 -3.31 -4.27
N PRO A 238 7.74 -3.69 -4.34
CA PRO A 238 8.29 -4.36 -5.53
C PRO A 238 7.70 -5.74 -5.82
N HIS A 239 7.43 -6.55 -4.79
CA HIS A 239 7.00 -7.95 -4.92
C HIS A 239 7.86 -8.77 -5.93
N LEU A 240 9.17 -8.51 -5.98
CA LEU A 240 10.11 -9.15 -6.92
C LEU A 240 10.77 -10.41 -6.34
N GLY A 241 10.54 -10.72 -5.08
CA GLY A 241 11.07 -11.87 -4.38
C GLY A 241 10.15 -12.32 -3.26
N GLU A 242 10.39 -13.53 -2.74
CA GLU A 242 9.70 -13.99 -1.54
C GLU A 242 10.16 -13.20 -0.32
N PHE A 243 9.22 -12.79 0.52
CA PHE A 243 9.48 -12.14 1.80
C PHE A 243 8.58 -12.70 2.90
N VAL A 244 8.98 -12.51 4.15
CA VAL A 244 8.21 -12.99 5.30
C VAL A 244 6.87 -12.25 5.37
N GLY A 245 5.76 -13.00 5.29
CA GLY A 245 4.41 -12.45 5.30
C GLY A 245 3.74 -12.37 3.92
N LEU A 246 4.43 -12.61 2.80
CA LEU A 246 3.83 -12.59 1.46
C LEU A 246 2.59 -13.52 1.40
N ALA A 247 2.70 -14.74 1.89
CA ALA A 247 1.59 -15.70 1.87
C ALA A 247 0.35 -15.25 2.70
N ALA A 248 0.53 -14.34 3.65
CA ALA A 248 -0.57 -13.78 4.44
C ALA A 248 -1.24 -12.58 3.75
N LEU A 249 -0.64 -12.04 2.69
CA LEU A 249 -1.20 -10.93 1.92
C LEU A 249 -2.11 -11.43 0.79
N GLU A 250 -2.04 -12.70 0.43
CA GLU A 250 -2.69 -13.29 -0.73
C GLU A 250 -3.72 -14.35 -0.31
N GLN A 251 -4.86 -14.40 -0.99
CA GLN A 251 -5.80 -15.49 -0.84
C GLN A 251 -5.28 -16.80 -1.48
N GLU A 252 -5.72 -17.96 -0.96
CA GLU A 252 -5.50 -19.25 -1.61
C GLU A 252 -6.08 -19.23 -3.04
N GLY A 253 -5.21 -19.49 -4.03
CA GLY A 253 -5.59 -19.51 -5.45
C GLY A 253 -5.44 -18.18 -6.20
N ALA A 254 -5.11 -17.07 -5.52
CA ALA A 254 -4.89 -15.75 -6.13
C ALA A 254 -3.44 -15.26 -5.96
N ARG A 255 -2.48 -16.18 -5.97
CA ARG A 255 -1.05 -15.83 -5.76
C ARG A 255 -0.50 -15.04 -6.92
N SER A 256 0.21 -13.95 -6.60
CA SER A 256 1.04 -13.24 -7.57
C SER A 256 2.18 -14.15 -8.01
N ASP A 257 2.51 -14.14 -9.31
CA ASP A 257 3.70 -14.82 -9.83
C ASP A 257 4.94 -14.01 -9.44
N VAL A 258 5.43 -14.29 -8.22
CA VAL A 258 6.58 -13.64 -7.59
C VAL A 258 7.79 -14.54 -7.76
N GLY A 259 8.96 -13.95 -8.05
CA GLY A 259 10.22 -14.69 -8.06
C GLY A 259 10.63 -15.31 -9.39
N SER A 260 9.99 -14.93 -10.51
CA SER A 260 10.42 -15.32 -11.86
C SER A 260 11.75 -14.68 -12.28
N LEU A 261 12.21 -13.66 -11.56
CA LEU A 261 13.50 -12.99 -11.75
C LEU A 261 14.50 -13.53 -10.72
N ALA A 262 15.66 -13.97 -11.18
CA ALA A 262 16.72 -14.49 -10.32
C ALA A 262 17.48 -13.35 -9.62
N PHE A 263 16.93 -12.81 -8.53
CA PHE A 263 17.69 -11.96 -7.61
C PHE A 263 18.44 -12.81 -6.59
N LYS A 264 19.59 -12.31 -6.13
CA LYS A 264 20.39 -12.98 -5.11
C LYS A 264 19.65 -13.16 -3.78
N ASP A 265 18.89 -12.13 -3.40
CA ASP A 265 18.12 -12.04 -2.16
C ASP A 265 17.07 -10.93 -2.29
N GLY A 266 16.18 -10.77 -1.29
CA GLY A 266 15.16 -9.72 -1.25
C GLY A 266 15.76 -8.32 -1.29
N ARG A 267 16.94 -8.12 -0.68
CA ARG A 267 17.61 -6.84 -0.72
C ARG A 267 18.05 -6.45 -2.14
N ALA A 268 18.60 -7.38 -2.91
CA ALA A 268 18.99 -7.11 -4.30
C ALA A 268 17.77 -6.80 -5.19
N ALA A 269 16.64 -7.49 -4.95
CA ALA A 269 15.37 -7.20 -5.61
C ALA A 269 14.86 -5.80 -5.29
N PHE A 270 14.87 -5.44 -4.02
CA PHE A 270 14.48 -4.12 -3.52
C PHE A 270 15.35 -3.01 -4.11
N ASP A 271 16.69 -3.16 -4.07
CA ASP A 271 17.64 -2.16 -4.60
C ASP A 271 17.44 -1.96 -6.12
N CYS A 272 17.17 -3.04 -6.87
CA CYS A 272 16.84 -2.96 -8.30
C CYS A 272 15.57 -2.12 -8.52
N ALA A 273 14.50 -2.39 -7.76
CA ALA A 273 13.25 -1.67 -7.88
C ALA A 273 13.41 -0.17 -7.54
N VAL A 274 14.19 0.14 -6.49
CA VAL A 274 14.52 1.54 -6.13
C VAL A 274 15.24 2.25 -7.26
N SER A 275 16.27 1.62 -7.84
CA SER A 275 17.03 2.20 -8.96
C SER A 275 16.13 2.51 -10.15
N LYS A 276 15.29 1.54 -10.55
CA LYS A 276 14.33 1.70 -11.65
C LYS A 276 13.34 2.83 -11.41
N LEU A 277 12.79 2.94 -10.19
CA LEU A 277 11.86 4.01 -9.85
C LEU A 277 12.56 5.38 -9.88
N LYS A 278 13.76 5.48 -9.31
CA LYS A 278 14.55 6.73 -9.38
C LYS A 278 14.84 7.16 -10.81
N ASP A 279 15.20 6.23 -11.69
CA ASP A 279 15.39 6.52 -13.12
C ASP A 279 14.12 7.08 -13.78
N ILE A 280 12.94 6.55 -13.43
CA ILE A 280 11.65 7.06 -13.92
C ILE A 280 11.40 8.48 -13.42
N LEU A 281 11.73 8.77 -12.16
CA LEU A 281 11.52 10.07 -11.53
C LEU A 281 12.60 11.11 -11.90
N GLY A 282 13.72 10.68 -12.49
CA GLY A 282 14.86 11.54 -12.79
C GLY A 282 15.65 11.97 -11.55
N GLN A 283 15.76 11.07 -10.55
CA GLN A 283 16.43 11.28 -9.26
C GLN A 283 17.76 10.52 -9.17
#